data_24474c865be7b81668d8ab122fd25c18
#
_entry.id   24474c865be7b81668d8ab122fd25c18
#
_cell.length_a   1.000
_cell.length_b   1.000
_cell.length_c   1.000
_cell.angle_alpha   90.00
_cell.angle_beta   90.00
_cell.angle_gamma   90.00
#
_symmetry.space_group_name_H-M   'P 1'
#
loop_
_entity.id
_entity.type
_entity.pdbx_description
1 polymer ?
#
loop_
_entity_poly.entity_id
_entity_poly.type
_entity_poly.pdbx_seq_one_letter_code
_entity_poly.pdbx_strand_id
1 'polypeptide(L)'
;MKNILLLVFVFTSTYFIAQDSRIPLDTTIITTNTVTIKGKKIPYQATTGMQPVWNDNGKIVASLYYTYYARTDVKKKTKRPLIMSFNGGPGSASVWMHIAYTGPKILKIDAEGNPVQPYGIKDNPYSVLDVADIVFINPVNTGYSRPVVAKGEKVDEKYFFGVNADAKYLADWLTTFVTRNNRWLSPKYIIGESYGGTRVMQLAKELQTKQWMYLNGVIMVSPADYKIIRSGASEDIAMNLPYFTATAWYHKMLPADLQKKDLEEILPAAELFSYNELLPAISKGGNISDEERNSVAEKMARFTGIKKRVLLQQNLEMKPSFFWKELLRDTSGKTLGRLDSRYLGIDREEIGTSPDYSPELTAWLHSFTPAINHYTQNILNFKTDVKYNMFGPVGSWDFENENARENLRQAMAQNPYLHLLVQSGYYDGATTYSVAKYTMGKIDPSGKMKSRMSFKGYRSGHMMYLRNEDLKKSNEDLRVFIKKSSENIGPAKY
;
A
#
# COMPACT_ATOMS: atom_id res chain seq x y z
N MET A 1 -30.07 -69.01 -29.57
CA MET A 1 -30.27 -67.60 -29.18
C MET A 1 -29.08 -67.17 -28.30
N LYS A 2 -28.15 -66.46 -28.85
CA LYS A 2 -26.96 -65.96 -28.11
C LYS A 2 -27.23 -64.55 -27.57
N ASN A 3 -27.28 -64.39 -26.26
CA ASN A 3 -27.39 -63.08 -25.62
C ASN A 3 -26.02 -62.38 -25.63
N ILE A 4 -25.91 -61.27 -26.36
CA ILE A 4 -24.75 -60.38 -26.34
C ILE A 4 -24.98 -59.38 -25.24
N LEU A 5 -24.18 -59.44 -24.16
CA LEU A 5 -24.14 -58.47 -23.07
C LEU A 5 -23.28 -57.26 -23.51
N LEU A 6 -23.92 -56.13 -23.74
CA LEU A 6 -23.24 -54.88 -24.11
C LEU A 6 -22.73 -54.21 -22.82
N LEU A 7 -21.41 -54.25 -22.54
CA LEU A 7 -20.77 -53.51 -21.46
C LEU A 7 -20.57 -52.07 -21.92
N VAL A 8 -21.33 -51.14 -21.36
CA VAL A 8 -21.14 -49.69 -21.53
C VAL A 8 -20.06 -49.23 -20.56
N PHE A 9 -18.87 -48.96 -21.07
CA PHE A 9 -17.82 -48.29 -20.31
C PHE A 9 -18.14 -46.79 -20.22
N VAL A 10 -18.57 -46.29 -19.07
CA VAL A 10 -18.67 -44.84 -18.78
C VAL A 10 -17.26 -44.37 -18.46
N PHE A 11 -16.63 -43.72 -19.42
CA PHE A 11 -15.40 -42.96 -19.18
C PHE A 11 -15.73 -41.69 -18.39
N THR A 12 -15.54 -41.70 -17.08
CA THR A 12 -15.47 -40.46 -16.28
C THR A 12 -14.14 -39.84 -16.55
N SER A 13 -14.12 -38.78 -17.39
CA SER A 13 -12.96 -37.95 -17.59
C SER A 13 -12.67 -37.16 -16.31
N THR A 14 -11.74 -37.65 -15.50
CA THR A 14 -11.16 -36.90 -14.40
C THR A 14 -10.29 -35.79 -15.01
N TYR A 15 -10.77 -34.54 -14.95
CA TYR A 15 -9.97 -33.38 -15.31
C TYR A 15 -8.83 -33.26 -14.29
N PHE A 16 -7.62 -33.61 -14.69
CA PHE A 16 -6.41 -33.32 -13.93
C PHE A 16 -6.10 -31.82 -14.08
N ILE A 17 -6.32 -31.08 -13.01
CA ILE A 17 -5.91 -29.68 -12.88
C ILE A 17 -4.39 -29.68 -12.74
N ALA A 18 -3.67 -28.98 -13.62
CA ALA A 18 -2.23 -28.77 -13.49
C ALA A 18 -1.97 -27.71 -12.39
N GLN A 19 -2.11 -28.13 -11.16
CA GLN A 19 -1.81 -27.36 -9.97
C GLN A 19 -0.44 -27.77 -9.42
N ASP A 20 0.25 -26.82 -8.78
CA ASP A 20 1.32 -27.17 -7.86
C ASP A 20 0.69 -27.99 -6.70
N SER A 21 0.76 -29.29 -6.81
CA SER A 21 0.13 -30.24 -5.87
C SER A 21 0.66 -30.11 -4.43
N ARG A 22 1.70 -29.32 -4.22
CA ARG A 22 2.31 -29.05 -2.91
C ARG A 22 1.50 -28.12 -2.02
N ILE A 23 0.49 -27.40 -2.56
CA ILE A 23 -0.41 -26.56 -1.78
C ILE A 23 -1.87 -26.84 -2.16
N PRO A 24 -2.72 -27.31 -1.21
CA PRO A 24 -4.15 -27.48 -1.44
C PRO A 24 -4.83 -26.17 -1.85
N LEU A 25 -5.85 -26.24 -2.73
CA LEU A 25 -6.60 -25.07 -3.22
C LEU A 25 -7.43 -24.40 -2.11
N ASP A 26 -7.93 -25.18 -1.19
CA ASP A 26 -8.74 -24.71 -0.06
C ASP A 26 -8.22 -25.41 1.21
N THR A 27 -7.62 -24.64 2.09
CA THR A 27 -7.07 -25.15 3.35
C THR A 27 -7.11 -24.10 4.44
N THR A 28 -7.19 -24.55 5.67
CA THR A 28 -7.24 -23.70 6.85
C THR A 28 -6.42 -24.31 7.97
N ILE A 29 -5.45 -23.57 8.46
CA ILE A 29 -4.63 -23.90 9.62
C ILE A 29 -4.90 -22.87 10.70
N ILE A 30 -5.17 -23.33 11.91
CA ILE A 30 -5.51 -22.48 13.04
C ILE A 30 -4.42 -22.58 14.09
N THR A 31 -3.91 -21.45 14.54
CA THR A 31 -3.02 -21.34 15.70
C THR A 31 -3.58 -20.34 16.70
N THR A 32 -3.36 -20.57 17.99
CA THR A 32 -3.79 -19.68 19.08
C THR A 32 -2.58 -19.04 19.72
N ASN A 33 -2.62 -17.71 19.87
CA ASN A 33 -1.51 -16.91 20.35
C ASN A 33 -1.99 -15.77 21.24
N THR A 34 -1.04 -15.03 21.79
CA THR A 34 -1.31 -13.79 22.52
C THR A 34 -0.33 -12.71 22.08
N VAL A 35 -0.76 -11.45 22.17
CA VAL A 35 0.09 -10.27 21.99
C VAL A 35 -0.23 -9.25 23.07
N THR A 36 0.78 -8.53 23.55
CA THR A 36 0.58 -7.44 24.52
C THR A 36 0.45 -6.12 23.76
N ILE A 37 -0.72 -5.48 23.82
CA ILE A 37 -1.00 -4.20 23.18
C ILE A 37 -1.36 -3.18 24.26
N LYS A 38 -0.64 -2.05 24.30
CA LYS A 38 -0.85 -1.00 25.32
C LYS A 38 -0.92 -1.58 26.76
N GLY A 39 -0.05 -2.53 27.07
CA GLY A 39 0.03 -3.20 28.37
C GLY A 39 -1.05 -4.26 28.64
N LYS A 40 -1.98 -4.50 27.73
CA LYS A 40 -3.03 -5.53 27.87
C LYS A 40 -2.70 -6.76 27.02
N LYS A 41 -2.77 -7.94 27.63
CA LYS A 41 -2.61 -9.22 26.92
C LYS A 41 -3.89 -9.52 26.13
N ILE A 42 -3.77 -9.63 24.82
CA ILE A 42 -4.85 -9.87 23.87
C ILE A 42 -4.71 -11.28 23.31
N PRO A 43 -5.62 -12.21 23.64
CA PRO A 43 -5.63 -13.54 23.05
C PRO A 43 -6.25 -13.46 21.65
N TYR A 44 -5.63 -14.15 20.69
CA TYR A 44 -6.12 -14.21 19.32
C TYR A 44 -5.90 -15.58 18.68
N GLN A 45 -6.73 -15.84 17.67
CA GLN A 45 -6.60 -16.95 16.74
C GLN A 45 -6.02 -16.39 15.43
N ALA A 46 -4.99 -17.04 14.91
CA ALA A 46 -4.50 -16.83 13.56
C ALA A 46 -5.01 -18.00 12.68
N THR A 47 -5.77 -17.67 11.66
CA THR A 47 -6.25 -18.59 10.63
C THR A 47 -5.47 -18.32 9.36
N THR A 48 -4.65 -19.27 8.94
CA THR A 48 -3.77 -19.16 7.77
C THR A 48 -4.14 -20.26 6.77
N GLY A 49 -4.21 -19.93 5.49
CA GLY A 49 -4.56 -20.95 4.51
C GLY A 49 -4.72 -20.41 3.11
N MET A 50 -5.34 -21.23 2.29
CA MET A 50 -5.68 -20.96 0.91
C MET A 50 -7.20 -20.90 0.78
N GLN A 51 -7.73 -19.93 0.04
CA GLN A 51 -9.15 -19.87 -0.29
C GLN A 51 -9.33 -19.68 -1.79
N PRO A 52 -10.16 -20.49 -2.44
CA PRO A 52 -10.43 -20.40 -3.88
C PRO A 52 -11.11 -19.10 -4.28
N VAL A 53 -10.87 -18.70 -5.54
CA VAL A 53 -11.68 -17.76 -6.31
C VAL A 53 -12.45 -18.55 -7.35
N TRP A 54 -13.77 -18.39 -7.38
CA TRP A 54 -14.62 -18.98 -8.40
C TRP A 54 -15.02 -17.94 -9.43
N ASN A 55 -15.05 -18.33 -10.69
CA ASN A 55 -15.65 -17.49 -11.73
C ASN A 55 -17.20 -17.67 -11.76
N ASP A 56 -17.87 -16.91 -12.62
CA ASP A 56 -19.33 -16.90 -12.75
C ASP A 56 -19.92 -18.28 -13.13
N ASN A 57 -19.10 -19.20 -13.67
CA ASN A 57 -19.48 -20.58 -14.01
C ASN A 57 -19.21 -21.58 -12.86
N GLY A 58 -18.81 -21.10 -11.69
CA GLY A 58 -18.47 -21.95 -10.54
C GLY A 58 -17.16 -22.74 -10.67
N LYS A 59 -16.29 -22.41 -11.68
CA LYS A 59 -14.95 -23.00 -11.83
C LYS A 59 -13.96 -22.24 -10.94
N ILE A 60 -13.09 -22.98 -10.24
CA ILE A 60 -11.96 -22.38 -9.50
C ILE A 60 -10.95 -21.85 -10.52
N VAL A 61 -10.61 -20.56 -10.46
CA VAL A 61 -9.67 -19.87 -11.36
C VAL A 61 -8.38 -19.42 -10.66
N ALA A 62 -8.43 -19.30 -9.33
CA ALA A 62 -7.26 -19.03 -8.51
C ALA A 62 -7.45 -19.58 -7.10
N SER A 63 -6.36 -19.62 -6.34
CA SER A 63 -6.40 -19.83 -4.89
C SER A 63 -5.49 -18.83 -4.22
N LEU A 64 -6.02 -18.06 -3.27
CA LEU A 64 -5.31 -16.98 -2.61
C LEU A 64 -4.89 -17.37 -1.20
N TYR A 65 -3.63 -17.13 -0.91
CA TYR A 65 -3.07 -17.24 0.44
C TYR A 65 -3.47 -16.05 1.30
N TYR A 66 -3.92 -16.32 2.51
CA TYR A 66 -4.31 -15.29 3.47
C TYR A 66 -3.89 -15.65 4.89
N THR A 67 -3.81 -14.64 5.75
CA THR A 67 -3.70 -14.80 7.19
C THR A 67 -4.70 -13.88 7.88
N TYR A 68 -5.59 -14.46 8.66
CA TYR A 68 -6.65 -13.77 9.40
C TYR A 68 -6.42 -13.85 10.89
N TYR A 69 -6.35 -12.71 11.56
CA TYR A 69 -6.21 -12.57 13.00
C TYR A 69 -7.53 -12.13 13.61
N ALA A 70 -8.09 -12.97 14.47
CA ALA A 70 -9.32 -12.68 15.17
C ALA A 70 -9.09 -12.76 16.69
N ARG A 71 -9.47 -11.71 17.40
CA ARG A 71 -9.46 -11.69 18.86
C ARG A 71 -10.49 -12.67 19.40
N THR A 72 -10.12 -13.48 20.44
CA THR A 72 -10.94 -14.61 20.92
C THR A 72 -11.78 -14.30 22.14
N ASP A 73 -11.42 -13.31 22.96
CA ASP A 73 -12.11 -12.94 24.20
C ASP A 73 -13.27 -11.94 24.00
N VAL A 74 -13.80 -11.80 22.78
CA VAL A 74 -14.92 -10.90 22.46
C VAL A 74 -16.25 -11.65 22.33
N LYS A 75 -17.27 -11.17 23.04
CA LYS A 75 -18.60 -11.81 23.07
C LYS A 75 -19.40 -11.67 21.75
N LYS A 76 -19.25 -10.54 21.03
CA LYS A 76 -20.03 -10.23 19.81
C LYS A 76 -19.09 -9.92 18.63
N LYS A 77 -18.63 -10.97 17.95
CA LYS A 77 -17.75 -10.84 16.77
C LYS A 77 -18.37 -9.98 15.66
N THR A 78 -19.68 -10.04 15.48
CA THR A 78 -20.42 -9.29 14.44
C THR A 78 -20.36 -7.76 14.64
N LYS A 79 -20.13 -7.26 15.85
CA LYS A 79 -19.97 -5.84 16.12
C LYS A 79 -18.51 -5.35 16.02
N ARG A 80 -17.59 -6.29 15.87
CA ARG A 80 -16.16 -5.97 15.83
C ARG A 80 -15.74 -5.59 14.41
N PRO A 81 -15.00 -4.47 14.21
CA PRO A 81 -14.48 -4.09 12.91
C PRO A 81 -13.63 -5.18 12.26
N LEU A 82 -13.68 -5.29 10.94
CA LEU A 82 -12.86 -6.16 10.11
C LEU A 82 -12.06 -5.30 9.12
N ILE A 83 -10.73 -5.40 9.19
CA ILE A 83 -9.80 -4.76 8.25
C ILE A 83 -9.33 -5.80 7.23
N MET A 84 -9.46 -5.51 5.95
CA MET A 84 -8.99 -6.30 4.81
C MET A 84 -7.81 -5.58 4.18
N SER A 85 -6.60 -6.17 4.28
CA SER A 85 -5.33 -5.50 4.05
C SER A 85 -4.60 -6.03 2.82
N PHE A 86 -4.06 -5.09 2.01
CA PHE A 86 -3.33 -5.35 0.76
C PHE A 86 -2.07 -4.49 0.67
N ASN A 87 -0.98 -5.07 0.20
CA ASN A 87 0.11 -4.26 -0.38
C ASN A 87 -0.14 -3.99 -1.87
N GLY A 88 0.76 -3.27 -2.49
CA GLY A 88 0.64 -2.79 -3.87
C GLY A 88 1.53 -3.52 -4.87
N GLY A 89 2.42 -2.80 -5.50
CA GLY A 89 3.30 -3.21 -6.56
C GLY A 89 2.89 -2.60 -7.91
N PRO A 90 1.92 -3.13 -8.67
CA PRO A 90 1.15 -4.38 -8.46
C PRO A 90 2.06 -5.61 -8.42
N GLY A 91 1.63 -6.71 -7.86
CA GLY A 91 2.44 -7.93 -7.76
C GLY A 91 3.28 -8.05 -6.50
N SER A 92 3.12 -7.16 -5.51
CA SER A 92 3.72 -7.32 -4.19
C SER A 92 2.83 -8.16 -3.28
N ALA A 93 3.44 -9.09 -2.53
CA ALA A 93 2.77 -9.79 -1.45
C ALA A 93 2.37 -8.80 -0.34
N SER A 94 1.33 -9.15 0.43
CA SER A 94 0.88 -8.32 1.57
C SER A 94 1.79 -8.42 2.80
N VAL A 95 3.02 -8.87 2.62
CA VAL A 95 4.00 -9.13 3.67
C VAL A 95 4.41 -7.88 4.44
N TRP A 96 4.55 -6.74 3.76
CA TRP A 96 5.05 -5.50 4.34
C TRP A 96 4.11 -4.99 5.43
N MET A 97 2.83 -4.84 5.10
CA MET A 97 1.83 -4.45 6.08
C MET A 97 1.55 -5.55 7.11
N HIS A 98 1.71 -6.84 6.73
CA HIS A 98 1.44 -7.98 7.58
C HIS A 98 2.40 -8.06 8.78
N ILE A 99 3.72 -8.06 8.50
CA ILE A 99 4.74 -8.25 9.55
C ILE A 99 5.55 -6.99 9.86
N ALA A 100 5.00 -5.81 9.54
CA ALA A 100 5.64 -4.57 9.96
C ALA A 100 4.66 -3.46 10.38
N TYR A 101 3.33 -3.58 10.12
CA TYR A 101 2.40 -2.50 10.40
C TYR A 101 1.30 -2.89 11.40
N THR A 102 0.17 -3.42 10.89
CA THR A 102 -1.05 -3.59 11.70
C THR A 102 -1.16 -4.95 12.39
N GLY A 103 -0.41 -5.96 11.90
CA GLY A 103 -0.44 -7.32 12.43
C GLY A 103 0.08 -7.44 13.87
N PRO A 104 -0.21 -8.59 14.55
CA PRO A 104 0.21 -8.82 15.93
C PRO A 104 1.72 -9.07 16.10
N LYS A 105 2.44 -9.32 15.01
CA LYS A 105 3.89 -9.51 14.97
C LYS A 105 4.51 -8.52 13.99
N ILE A 106 5.71 -8.04 14.32
CA ILE A 106 6.50 -7.15 13.48
C ILE A 106 7.95 -7.61 13.39
N LEU A 107 8.65 -7.10 12.38
CA LEU A 107 10.08 -7.34 12.20
C LEU A 107 10.91 -6.93 13.43
N LYS A 108 11.99 -7.66 13.64
CA LYS A 108 13.07 -7.26 14.53
C LYS A 108 13.99 -6.31 13.76
N ILE A 109 13.73 -5.03 13.87
CA ILE A 109 14.50 -3.91 13.31
C ILE A 109 14.81 -2.90 14.39
N ASP A 110 15.73 -1.95 14.13
CA ASP A 110 16.00 -0.85 15.04
C ASP A 110 14.86 0.19 15.06
N ALA A 111 15.03 1.26 15.82
CA ALA A 111 14.00 2.29 16.00
C ALA A 111 13.75 3.10 14.72
N GLU A 112 14.74 3.20 13.83
CA GLU A 112 14.67 3.96 12.57
C GLU A 112 14.30 3.10 11.36
N GLY A 113 14.16 1.76 11.53
CA GLY A 113 13.73 0.83 10.49
C GLY A 113 14.87 0.04 9.84
N ASN A 114 16.09 0.15 10.34
CA ASN A 114 17.22 -0.59 9.77
C ASN A 114 17.23 -2.06 10.18
N PRO A 115 17.67 -2.96 9.29
CA PRO A 115 17.80 -4.38 9.59
C PRO A 115 18.77 -4.65 10.75
N VAL A 116 18.38 -5.56 11.66
CA VAL A 116 19.20 -6.01 12.78
C VAL A 116 19.36 -7.52 12.75
N GLN A 117 20.59 -8.00 12.75
CA GLN A 117 20.88 -9.43 12.88
C GLN A 117 20.91 -9.88 14.35
N PRO A 118 20.52 -11.14 14.65
CA PRO A 118 19.85 -12.08 13.76
C PRO A 118 18.45 -11.62 13.39
N TYR A 119 18.07 -11.80 12.12
CA TYR A 119 16.76 -11.45 11.62
C TYR A 119 15.65 -12.22 12.33
N GLY A 120 14.44 -11.66 12.36
CA GLY A 120 13.32 -12.33 13.02
C GLY A 120 12.12 -11.39 13.20
N ILE A 121 11.21 -11.86 14.02
CA ILE A 121 9.98 -11.16 14.39
C ILE A 121 9.87 -11.02 15.91
N LYS A 122 9.10 -10.03 16.33
CA LYS A 122 8.73 -9.76 17.74
C LYS A 122 7.26 -9.39 17.84
N ASP A 123 6.72 -9.32 19.05
CA ASP A 123 5.37 -8.82 19.28
C ASP A 123 5.24 -7.36 18.84
N ASN A 124 4.09 -7.02 18.27
CA ASN A 124 3.73 -5.66 17.91
C ASN A 124 2.91 -5.00 19.05
N PRO A 125 3.52 -4.17 19.89
CA PRO A 125 2.81 -3.54 21.00
C PRO A 125 1.83 -2.46 20.54
N TYR A 126 1.84 -2.12 19.26
CA TYR A 126 1.00 -1.10 18.64
C TYR A 126 -0.06 -1.67 17.69
N SER A 127 -0.09 -2.99 17.47
CA SER A 127 -1.09 -3.64 16.61
C SER A 127 -2.50 -3.15 16.91
N VAL A 128 -3.32 -2.97 15.86
CA VAL A 128 -4.74 -2.57 16.02
C VAL A 128 -5.66 -3.75 16.34
N LEU A 129 -5.11 -4.92 16.64
CA LEU A 129 -5.88 -6.09 17.05
C LEU A 129 -6.67 -5.89 18.36
N ASP A 130 -6.37 -4.86 19.13
CA ASP A 130 -7.20 -4.44 20.26
C ASP A 130 -8.57 -3.90 19.85
N VAL A 131 -8.70 -3.28 18.67
CA VAL A 131 -9.93 -2.61 18.18
C VAL A 131 -10.57 -3.30 16.96
N ALA A 132 -9.82 -4.02 16.14
CA ALA A 132 -10.29 -4.66 14.90
C ALA A 132 -9.69 -6.05 14.73
N ASP A 133 -10.39 -6.93 14.00
CA ASP A 133 -9.80 -8.13 13.41
C ASP A 133 -9.23 -7.79 12.04
N ILE A 134 -8.20 -8.53 11.60
CA ILE A 134 -7.43 -8.16 10.42
C ILE A 134 -7.19 -9.38 9.55
N VAL A 135 -7.44 -9.26 8.25
CA VAL A 135 -7.02 -10.26 7.25
C VAL A 135 -6.03 -9.64 6.26
N PHE A 136 -4.89 -10.30 6.08
CA PHE A 136 -3.88 -9.99 5.06
C PHE A 136 -4.06 -10.93 3.89
N ILE A 137 -4.31 -10.37 2.69
CA ILE A 137 -4.63 -11.11 1.48
C ILE A 137 -3.51 -10.92 0.47
N ASN A 138 -3.01 -12.02 -0.06
CA ASN A 138 -2.01 -11.98 -1.12
C ASN A 138 -2.74 -12.14 -2.46
N PRO A 139 -2.71 -11.13 -3.35
CA PRO A 139 -3.25 -11.23 -4.70
C PRO A 139 -2.60 -12.35 -5.52
N VAL A 140 -3.21 -12.70 -6.65
CA VAL A 140 -2.69 -13.76 -7.54
C VAL A 140 -1.20 -13.55 -7.85
N ASN A 141 -0.43 -14.64 -7.86
CA ASN A 141 1.04 -14.71 -8.02
C ASN A 141 1.87 -14.12 -6.88
N THR A 142 1.29 -13.60 -5.81
CA THR A 142 2.01 -13.06 -4.66
C THR A 142 1.93 -14.00 -3.45
N GLY A 143 2.91 -13.97 -2.58
CA GLY A 143 2.99 -14.93 -1.47
C GLY A 143 2.94 -16.37 -1.98
N TYR A 144 2.00 -17.14 -1.47
CA TYR A 144 1.70 -18.50 -1.94
C TYR A 144 0.49 -18.55 -2.89
N SER A 145 -0.12 -17.42 -3.22
CA SER A 145 -1.28 -17.35 -4.12
C SER A 145 -0.92 -17.73 -5.55
N ARG A 146 -1.79 -18.49 -6.21
CA ARG A 146 -1.55 -19.01 -7.57
C ARG A 146 -2.83 -19.00 -8.40
N PRO A 147 -2.75 -18.75 -9.72
CA PRO A 147 -3.86 -19.04 -10.61
C PRO A 147 -4.04 -20.56 -10.71
N VAL A 148 -5.25 -20.99 -11.06
CA VAL A 148 -5.60 -22.39 -11.28
C VAL A 148 -6.01 -22.56 -12.73
N VAL A 149 -5.25 -23.36 -13.47
CA VAL A 149 -5.50 -23.68 -14.89
C VAL A 149 -5.48 -25.17 -15.12
N ALA A 150 -6.19 -25.67 -16.12
CA ALA A 150 -6.07 -27.08 -16.50
C ALA A 150 -4.70 -27.38 -17.09
N LYS A 151 -4.33 -28.66 -17.04
CA LYS A 151 -3.02 -29.10 -17.58
C LYS A 151 -2.91 -28.76 -19.06
N GLY A 152 -1.88 -28.00 -19.42
CA GLY A 152 -1.62 -27.52 -20.79
C GLY A 152 -2.31 -26.20 -21.16
N GLU A 153 -3.17 -25.67 -20.33
CA GLU A 153 -3.75 -24.33 -20.52
C GLU A 153 -2.81 -23.23 -20.00
N LYS A 154 -2.90 -22.05 -20.62
CA LYS A 154 -2.21 -20.84 -20.16
C LYS A 154 -3.14 -20.06 -19.21
N VAL A 155 -2.54 -19.31 -18.29
CA VAL A 155 -3.27 -18.36 -17.45
C VAL A 155 -3.88 -17.28 -18.33
N ASP A 156 -5.16 -17.01 -18.14
CA ASP A 156 -5.77 -15.81 -18.71
C ASP A 156 -5.32 -14.59 -17.87
N GLU A 157 -4.27 -13.94 -18.35
CA GLU A 157 -3.68 -12.79 -17.67
C GLU A 157 -4.67 -11.62 -17.55
N LYS A 158 -5.55 -11.44 -18.53
CA LYS A 158 -6.56 -10.37 -18.52
C LYS A 158 -7.61 -10.55 -17.45
N TYR A 159 -7.80 -11.77 -16.94
CA TYR A 159 -8.72 -12.04 -15.84
C TYR A 159 -8.19 -11.51 -14.49
N PHE A 160 -6.85 -11.36 -14.35
CA PHE A 160 -6.23 -11.01 -13.07
C PHE A 160 -5.46 -9.69 -13.10
N PHE A 161 -4.79 -9.36 -14.21
CA PHE A 161 -3.77 -8.33 -14.27
C PHE A 161 -4.25 -7.03 -14.94
N GLY A 162 -4.80 -6.18 -14.13
CA GLY A 162 -5.30 -4.87 -14.47
C GLY A 162 -6.12 -4.31 -13.31
N VAL A 163 -6.31 -3.01 -13.24
CA VAL A 163 -6.97 -2.36 -12.09
C VAL A 163 -8.39 -2.87 -11.89
N ASN A 164 -9.16 -2.99 -12.98
CA ASN A 164 -10.54 -3.50 -12.94
C ASN A 164 -10.59 -5.00 -12.66
N ALA A 165 -9.75 -5.78 -13.31
CA ALA A 165 -9.66 -7.23 -13.14
C ALA A 165 -9.27 -7.61 -11.72
N ASP A 166 -8.24 -6.94 -11.17
CA ASP A 166 -7.76 -7.11 -9.80
C ASP A 166 -8.87 -6.84 -8.77
N ALA A 167 -9.62 -5.76 -8.93
CA ALA A 167 -10.73 -5.44 -8.04
C ALA A 167 -11.88 -6.46 -8.16
N LYS A 168 -12.21 -6.95 -9.36
CA LYS A 168 -13.31 -7.89 -9.57
C LYS A 168 -13.07 -9.20 -8.83
N TYR A 169 -11.97 -9.92 -9.12
CA TYR A 169 -11.75 -11.21 -8.49
C TYR A 169 -11.49 -11.11 -6.97
N LEU A 170 -10.88 -9.98 -6.52
CA LEU A 170 -10.72 -9.74 -5.09
C LEU A 170 -12.05 -9.45 -4.40
N ALA A 171 -13.00 -8.76 -5.03
CA ALA A 171 -14.34 -8.57 -4.48
C ALA A 171 -15.09 -9.89 -4.30
N ASP A 172 -15.01 -10.79 -5.28
CA ASP A 172 -15.58 -12.15 -5.20
C ASP A 172 -14.94 -12.94 -4.05
N TRP A 173 -13.62 -12.91 -3.95
CA TRP A 173 -12.88 -13.56 -2.86
C TRP A 173 -13.27 -13.00 -1.48
N LEU A 174 -13.36 -11.67 -1.34
CA LEU A 174 -13.74 -11.00 -0.09
C LEU A 174 -15.16 -11.35 0.33
N THR A 175 -16.09 -11.46 -0.62
CA THR A 175 -17.47 -11.87 -0.37
C THR A 175 -17.53 -13.28 0.20
N THR A 176 -16.78 -14.21 -0.39
CA THR A 176 -16.62 -15.56 0.12
C THR A 176 -16.00 -15.56 1.53
N PHE A 177 -14.93 -14.79 1.74
CA PHE A 177 -14.26 -14.69 3.04
C PHE A 177 -15.21 -14.16 4.14
N VAL A 178 -15.94 -13.09 3.85
CA VAL A 178 -16.90 -12.48 4.79
C VAL A 178 -18.02 -13.45 5.13
N THR A 179 -18.50 -14.22 4.15
CA THR A 179 -19.54 -15.25 4.32
C THR A 179 -19.03 -16.41 5.19
N ARG A 180 -17.87 -16.99 4.85
CA ARG A 180 -17.27 -18.12 5.58
C ARG A 180 -16.99 -17.80 7.04
N ASN A 181 -16.60 -16.54 7.32
CA ASN A 181 -16.26 -16.10 8.67
C ASN A 181 -17.42 -15.43 9.42
N ASN A 182 -18.64 -15.42 8.85
CA ASN A 182 -19.84 -14.80 9.44
C ASN A 182 -19.61 -13.33 9.83
N ARG A 183 -19.07 -12.52 8.89
CA ARG A 183 -18.67 -11.11 9.14
C ARG A 183 -19.53 -10.09 8.37
N TRP A 184 -20.68 -10.48 7.82
CA TRP A 184 -21.56 -9.57 7.08
C TRP A 184 -22.01 -8.34 7.89
N LEU A 185 -22.32 -8.53 9.17
CA LEU A 185 -22.76 -7.45 10.06
C LEU A 185 -21.63 -6.64 10.69
N SER A 186 -20.36 -7.01 10.47
CA SER A 186 -19.21 -6.27 10.99
C SER A 186 -19.01 -4.94 10.25
N PRO A 187 -18.61 -3.85 10.93
CA PRO A 187 -18.04 -2.69 10.29
C PRO A 187 -16.81 -3.12 9.46
N LYS A 188 -16.74 -2.69 8.20
CA LYS A 188 -15.73 -3.17 7.25
C LYS A 188 -14.83 -2.04 6.77
N TYR A 189 -13.55 -2.34 6.71
CA TYR A 189 -12.47 -1.44 6.28
C TYR A 189 -11.59 -2.14 5.27
N ILE A 190 -11.18 -1.43 4.23
CA ILE A 190 -10.14 -1.89 3.31
C ILE A 190 -8.93 -0.94 3.44
N ILE A 191 -7.74 -1.52 3.49
CA ILE A 191 -6.50 -0.78 3.59
C ILE A 191 -5.53 -1.23 2.51
N GLY A 192 -4.94 -0.29 1.78
CA GLY A 192 -4.00 -0.57 0.70
C GLY A 192 -2.80 0.36 0.69
N GLU A 193 -1.60 -0.21 0.49
CA GLU A 193 -0.36 0.54 0.39
C GLU A 193 0.12 0.64 -1.05
N SER A 194 0.67 1.80 -1.44
CA SER A 194 1.23 2.04 -2.77
C SER A 194 0.17 1.87 -3.87
N TYR A 195 0.40 1.04 -4.90
CA TYR A 195 -0.65 0.61 -5.83
C TYR A 195 -1.89 0.05 -5.11
N GLY A 196 -1.72 -0.52 -3.92
CA GLY A 196 -2.85 -0.92 -3.06
C GLY A 196 -3.83 0.21 -2.77
N GLY A 197 -3.41 1.48 -2.81
CA GLY A 197 -4.29 2.65 -2.78
C GLY A 197 -5.24 2.69 -3.96
N THR A 198 -4.73 2.52 -5.19
CA THR A 198 -5.55 2.39 -6.41
C THR A 198 -6.48 1.17 -6.32
N ARG A 199 -5.96 0.02 -5.87
CA ARG A 199 -6.76 -1.19 -5.63
C ARG A 199 -7.94 -0.94 -4.72
N VAL A 200 -7.74 -0.32 -3.55
CA VAL A 200 -8.85 -0.10 -2.59
C VAL A 200 -9.82 0.98 -3.06
N MET A 201 -9.39 1.96 -3.84
CA MET A 201 -10.31 2.91 -4.49
C MET A 201 -11.26 2.19 -5.44
N GLN A 202 -10.74 1.32 -6.31
CA GLN A 202 -11.54 0.53 -7.25
C GLN A 202 -12.42 -0.49 -6.53
N LEU A 203 -11.87 -1.23 -5.54
CA LEU A 203 -12.58 -2.20 -4.72
C LEU A 203 -13.75 -1.58 -3.96
N ALA A 204 -13.65 -0.36 -3.47
CA ALA A 204 -14.73 0.28 -2.72
C ALA A 204 -16.02 0.35 -3.56
N LYS A 205 -15.91 0.68 -4.84
CA LYS A 205 -17.05 0.72 -5.76
C LYS A 205 -17.53 -0.67 -6.15
N GLU A 206 -16.60 -1.58 -6.46
CA GLU A 206 -16.93 -2.96 -6.87
C GLU A 206 -17.68 -3.70 -5.76
N LEU A 207 -17.19 -3.65 -4.52
CA LEU A 207 -17.86 -4.23 -3.36
C LEU A 207 -19.25 -3.64 -3.14
N GLN A 208 -19.40 -2.32 -3.24
CA GLN A 208 -20.68 -1.66 -2.99
C GLN A 208 -21.72 -1.96 -4.06
N THR A 209 -21.34 -2.00 -5.35
CA THR A 209 -22.29 -2.06 -6.48
C THR A 209 -22.52 -3.46 -7.03
N LYS A 210 -21.56 -4.36 -6.86
CA LYS A 210 -21.63 -5.75 -7.37
C LYS A 210 -21.86 -6.76 -6.27
N GLN A 211 -21.28 -6.53 -5.09
CA GLN A 211 -21.37 -7.44 -3.96
C GLN A 211 -22.35 -6.97 -2.88
N TRP A 212 -22.94 -5.78 -3.03
CA TRP A 212 -23.82 -5.12 -2.05
C TRP A 212 -23.19 -5.04 -0.64
N MET A 213 -21.86 -5.02 -0.61
CA MET A 213 -21.06 -4.93 0.60
C MET A 213 -20.61 -3.49 0.82
N TYR A 214 -21.21 -2.82 1.80
CA TYR A 214 -20.91 -1.44 2.16
C TYR A 214 -19.76 -1.38 3.16
N LEU A 215 -18.85 -0.43 2.96
CA LEU A 215 -17.68 -0.19 3.80
C LEU A 215 -17.92 0.98 4.75
N ASN A 216 -17.24 0.95 5.90
CA ASN A 216 -17.14 2.07 6.84
C ASN A 216 -15.90 2.93 6.60
N GLY A 217 -14.85 2.37 6.01
CA GLY A 217 -13.64 3.12 5.72
C GLY A 217 -12.78 2.53 4.62
N VAL A 218 -12.15 3.45 3.89
CA VAL A 218 -11.02 3.20 2.99
C VAL A 218 -9.79 3.86 3.59
N ILE A 219 -8.70 3.12 3.69
CA ILE A 219 -7.43 3.60 4.21
C ILE A 219 -6.37 3.42 3.12
N MET A 220 -5.72 4.50 2.75
CA MET A 220 -4.65 4.51 1.76
C MET A 220 -3.32 4.85 2.44
N VAL A 221 -2.35 3.96 2.33
CA VAL A 221 -1.00 4.14 2.87
C VAL A 221 -0.04 4.42 1.74
N SER A 222 0.63 5.56 1.77
CA SER A 222 1.57 5.98 0.71
C SER A 222 1.02 5.68 -0.70
N PRO A 223 -0.20 6.16 -1.03
CA PRO A 223 -0.91 5.72 -2.22
C PRO A 223 -0.20 6.18 -3.50
N ALA A 224 -0.08 5.27 -4.46
CA ALA A 224 0.29 5.63 -5.81
C ALA A 224 -0.87 6.38 -6.48
N ASP A 225 -0.50 7.43 -7.21
CA ASP A 225 -1.45 8.20 -8.01
C ASP A 225 -1.29 7.83 -9.49
N TYR A 226 -2.20 6.99 -9.98
CA TYR A 226 -2.26 6.68 -11.40
C TYR A 226 -3.29 7.59 -12.07
N LYS A 227 -2.85 8.35 -13.08
CA LYS A 227 -3.68 9.20 -13.97
C LYS A 227 -4.31 10.46 -13.38
N ILE A 228 -4.11 10.82 -12.13
CA ILE A 228 -4.56 12.12 -11.61
C ILE A 228 -3.59 13.21 -12.05
N ILE A 229 -2.30 12.93 -11.93
CA ILE A 229 -1.23 13.78 -12.45
C ILE A 229 -0.55 13.05 -13.61
N ARG A 230 -0.44 13.72 -14.73
CA ARG A 230 0.34 13.21 -15.85
C ARG A 230 1.82 13.30 -15.53
N SER A 231 2.53 12.19 -15.64
CA SER A 231 3.99 12.16 -15.42
C SER A 231 4.72 13.17 -16.33
N GLY A 232 5.56 14.00 -15.71
CA GLY A 232 6.28 15.09 -16.38
C GLY A 232 5.45 16.33 -16.69
N ALA A 233 4.18 16.40 -16.25
CA ALA A 233 3.42 17.64 -16.30
C ALA A 233 3.90 18.63 -15.23
N SER A 234 3.55 19.91 -15.37
CA SER A 234 3.96 20.95 -14.43
C SER A 234 3.48 20.67 -13.01
N GLU A 235 2.31 20.07 -12.85
CA GLU A 235 1.79 19.64 -11.53
C GLU A 235 2.65 18.55 -10.90
N ASP A 236 3.09 17.55 -11.68
CA ASP A 236 3.95 16.48 -11.17
C ASP A 236 5.26 17.05 -10.62
N ILE A 237 5.88 17.96 -11.36
CA ILE A 237 7.14 18.59 -10.96
C ILE A 237 6.93 19.45 -9.72
N ALA A 238 5.94 20.34 -9.74
CA ALA A 238 5.71 21.28 -8.65
C ALA A 238 5.29 20.58 -7.36
N MET A 239 4.43 19.56 -7.43
CA MET A 239 3.96 18.83 -6.25
C MET A 239 5.04 17.97 -5.59
N ASN A 240 6.18 17.73 -6.22
CA ASN A 240 7.29 17.03 -5.58
C ASN A 240 8.18 17.95 -4.70
N LEU A 241 8.08 19.27 -4.84
CA LEU A 241 8.94 20.21 -4.08
C LEU A 241 8.83 20.04 -2.55
N PRO A 242 7.65 19.89 -1.94
CA PRO A 242 7.55 19.70 -0.49
C PRO A 242 8.24 18.42 0.01
N TYR A 243 8.25 17.36 -0.79
CA TYR A 243 9.04 16.16 -0.51
C TYR A 243 10.54 16.46 -0.57
N PHE A 244 11.01 17.20 -1.58
CA PHE A 244 12.42 17.63 -1.66
C PHE A 244 12.81 18.44 -0.42
N THR A 245 11.93 19.34 0.02
CA THR A 245 12.13 20.14 1.24
C THR A 245 12.26 19.26 2.48
N ALA A 246 11.37 18.30 2.66
CA ALA A 246 11.42 17.38 3.79
C ALA A 246 12.73 16.58 3.80
N THR A 247 13.12 16.04 2.65
CA THR A 247 14.35 15.26 2.50
C THR A 247 15.61 16.10 2.72
N ALA A 248 15.67 17.31 2.16
CA ALA A 248 16.77 18.25 2.38
C ALA A 248 16.89 18.65 3.85
N TRP A 249 15.75 18.87 4.53
CA TRP A 249 15.73 19.15 5.97
C TRP A 249 16.31 17.97 6.77
N TYR A 250 15.93 16.74 6.48
CA TYR A 250 16.46 15.55 7.15
C TYR A 250 17.97 15.43 7.02
N HIS A 251 18.50 15.67 5.82
CA HIS A 251 19.94 15.62 5.52
C HIS A 251 20.71 16.89 5.84
N LYS A 252 20.07 17.88 6.50
CA LYS A 252 20.70 19.15 6.94
C LYS A 252 21.26 19.98 5.77
N MET A 253 20.58 19.96 4.64
CA MET A 253 20.97 20.67 3.42
C MET A 253 20.25 22.01 3.23
N LEU A 254 19.32 22.38 4.12
CA LEU A 254 18.62 23.67 4.05
C LEU A 254 19.45 24.80 4.66
N PRO A 255 19.19 26.07 4.26
CA PRO A 255 19.78 27.26 4.92
C PRO A 255 19.46 27.27 6.42
N ALA A 256 20.35 27.88 7.21
CA ALA A 256 20.31 27.82 8.67
C ALA A 256 19.00 28.33 9.30
N ASP A 257 18.34 29.31 8.69
CA ASP A 257 17.05 29.86 9.15
C ASP A 257 15.88 28.88 8.97
N LEU A 258 15.91 28.08 7.92
CA LEU A 258 14.94 26.99 7.71
C LEU A 258 15.33 25.75 8.50
N GLN A 259 16.61 25.39 8.53
CA GLN A 259 17.10 24.18 9.19
C GLN A 259 16.82 24.15 10.70
N LYS A 260 16.74 25.33 11.35
CA LYS A 260 16.46 25.47 12.79
C LYS A 260 14.96 25.25 13.15
N LYS A 261 14.07 25.35 12.17
CA LYS A 261 12.63 25.18 12.37
C LYS A 261 12.26 23.70 12.38
N ASP A 262 11.14 23.38 13.02
CA ASP A 262 10.56 22.06 12.91
C ASP A 262 10.04 21.80 11.48
N LEU A 263 10.08 20.52 11.06
CA LEU A 263 9.66 20.14 9.71
C LEU A 263 8.21 20.55 9.41
N GLU A 264 7.31 20.32 10.36
CA GLU A 264 5.89 20.66 10.20
C GLU A 264 5.61 22.17 10.14
N GLU A 265 6.57 23.03 10.54
CA GLU A 265 6.51 24.47 10.35
C GLU A 265 6.96 24.89 8.96
N ILE A 266 7.85 24.14 8.32
CA ILE A 266 8.42 24.46 7.01
C ILE A 266 7.53 23.98 5.87
N LEU A 267 6.97 22.78 5.99
CA LEU A 267 6.22 22.14 4.91
C LEU A 267 5.04 22.99 4.37
N PRO A 268 4.25 23.68 5.20
CA PRO A 268 3.20 24.56 4.67
C PRO A 268 3.71 25.69 3.78
N ALA A 269 4.89 26.25 4.07
CA ALA A 269 5.50 27.28 3.24
C ALA A 269 6.01 26.70 1.90
N ALA A 270 6.59 25.51 1.92
CA ALA A 270 6.99 24.79 0.70
C ALA A 270 5.78 24.41 -0.17
N GLU A 271 4.70 23.94 0.43
CA GLU A 271 3.44 23.66 -0.27
C GLU A 271 2.88 24.94 -0.92
N LEU A 272 2.84 26.03 -0.19
CA LEU A 272 2.34 27.32 -0.71
C LEU A 272 3.20 27.83 -1.88
N PHE A 273 4.52 27.75 -1.77
CA PHE A 273 5.43 28.09 -2.85
C PHE A 273 5.21 27.20 -4.09
N SER A 274 5.03 25.90 -3.89
CA SER A 274 4.71 24.94 -4.96
C SER A 274 3.48 25.36 -5.77
N TYR A 275 2.39 25.70 -5.09
CA TYR A 275 1.11 26.04 -5.74
C TYR A 275 1.12 27.44 -6.36
N ASN A 276 1.65 28.43 -5.67
CA ASN A 276 1.45 29.83 -6.02
C ASN A 276 2.56 30.42 -6.89
N GLU A 277 3.75 29.85 -6.88
CA GLU A 277 4.88 30.39 -7.61
C GLU A 277 5.52 29.36 -8.56
N LEU A 278 5.88 28.17 -8.06
CA LEU A 278 6.60 27.18 -8.89
C LEU A 278 5.72 26.62 -10.01
N LEU A 279 4.50 26.18 -9.72
CA LEU A 279 3.59 25.64 -10.72
C LEU A 279 3.27 26.67 -11.83
N PRO A 280 2.89 27.92 -11.55
CA PRO A 280 2.71 28.94 -12.57
C PRO A 280 3.97 29.22 -13.39
N ALA A 281 5.15 29.25 -12.76
CA ALA A 281 6.41 29.50 -13.44
C ALA A 281 6.76 28.38 -14.44
N ILE A 282 6.71 27.13 -14.00
CA ILE A 282 6.96 25.96 -14.86
C ILE A 282 5.96 25.91 -16.03
N SER A 283 4.70 26.25 -15.77
CA SER A 283 3.64 26.22 -16.81
C SER A 283 3.87 27.21 -17.95
N LYS A 284 4.69 28.24 -17.76
CA LYS A 284 5.08 29.19 -18.81
C LYS A 284 6.11 28.62 -19.78
N GLY A 285 6.85 27.59 -19.39
CA GLY A 285 7.89 26.97 -20.20
C GLY A 285 8.91 28.02 -20.67
N GLY A 286 9.20 28.06 -21.97
CA GLY A 286 10.13 29.03 -22.57
C GLY A 286 9.67 30.50 -22.55
N ASN A 287 8.43 30.78 -22.15
CA ASN A 287 7.88 32.16 -22.09
C ASN A 287 8.07 32.81 -20.71
N ILE A 288 8.70 32.14 -19.74
CA ILE A 288 9.04 32.74 -18.45
C ILE A 288 10.15 33.81 -18.64
N SER A 289 10.02 34.98 -17.98
CA SER A 289 11.06 35.97 -18.02
C SER A 289 12.31 35.53 -17.23
N ASP A 290 13.49 36.06 -17.60
CA ASP A 290 14.74 35.74 -16.90
C ASP A 290 14.72 36.19 -15.45
N GLU A 291 14.05 37.30 -15.13
CA GLU A 291 13.89 37.79 -13.76
C GLU A 291 13.03 36.82 -12.93
N GLU A 292 11.87 36.40 -13.44
CA GLU A 292 10.99 35.44 -12.76
C GLU A 292 11.68 34.08 -12.60
N ARG A 293 12.32 33.58 -13.67
CA ARG A 293 13.07 32.32 -13.65
C ARG A 293 14.14 32.33 -12.56
N ASN A 294 14.90 33.42 -12.46
CA ASN A 294 15.96 33.59 -11.46
C ASN A 294 15.39 33.70 -10.04
N SER A 295 14.28 34.41 -9.84
CA SER A 295 13.60 34.55 -8.55
C SER A 295 13.06 33.21 -8.05
N VAL A 296 12.38 32.45 -8.92
CA VAL A 296 11.84 31.13 -8.60
C VAL A 296 12.96 30.12 -8.31
N ALA A 297 14.06 30.13 -9.11
CA ALA A 297 15.23 29.29 -8.87
C ALA A 297 15.89 29.57 -7.51
N GLU A 298 15.96 30.83 -7.07
CA GLU A 298 16.49 31.22 -5.76
C GLU A 298 15.65 30.61 -4.61
N LYS A 299 14.32 30.79 -4.68
CA LYS A 299 13.41 30.23 -3.68
C LYS A 299 13.42 28.70 -3.69
N MET A 300 13.46 28.10 -4.89
CA MET A 300 13.55 26.65 -5.04
C MET A 300 14.84 26.11 -4.42
N ALA A 301 15.98 26.79 -4.61
CA ALA A 301 17.25 26.43 -3.99
C ALA A 301 17.17 26.44 -2.46
N ARG A 302 16.50 27.44 -1.88
CA ARG A 302 16.30 27.53 -0.42
C ARG A 302 15.49 26.34 0.13
N PHE A 303 14.46 25.89 -0.59
CA PHE A 303 13.61 24.78 -0.15
C PHE A 303 14.18 23.40 -0.46
N THR A 304 15.06 23.28 -1.45
CA THR A 304 15.55 21.95 -1.89
C THR A 304 16.98 21.64 -1.48
N GLY A 305 17.76 22.65 -1.05
CA GLY A 305 19.20 22.51 -0.82
C GLY A 305 20.03 22.32 -2.09
N ILE A 306 19.42 22.34 -3.26
CA ILE A 306 20.08 22.23 -4.57
C ILE A 306 20.57 23.60 -5.01
N LYS A 307 21.79 23.67 -5.55
CA LYS A 307 22.39 24.93 -6.03
C LYS A 307 21.54 25.58 -7.11
N LYS A 308 21.26 26.87 -7.02
CA LYS A 308 20.50 27.65 -8.02
C LYS A 308 20.96 27.40 -9.46
N ARG A 309 22.28 27.35 -9.70
CA ARG A 309 22.83 27.07 -11.03
C ARG A 309 22.31 25.75 -11.60
N VAL A 310 22.24 24.68 -10.76
CA VAL A 310 21.76 23.35 -11.17
C VAL A 310 20.27 23.40 -11.51
N LEU A 311 19.46 24.11 -10.72
CA LEU A 311 18.03 24.28 -10.96
C LEU A 311 17.76 25.03 -12.27
N LEU A 312 18.54 26.06 -12.57
CA LEU A 312 18.46 26.76 -13.86
C LEU A 312 18.83 25.84 -15.04
N GLN A 313 19.88 25.02 -14.88
CA GLN A 313 20.27 24.01 -15.88
C GLN A 313 19.23 22.89 -16.07
N GLN A 314 18.38 22.63 -15.08
CA GLN A 314 17.21 21.74 -15.16
C GLN A 314 15.93 22.46 -15.61
N ASN A 315 16.00 23.73 -16.04
CA ASN A 315 14.85 24.56 -16.43
C ASN A 315 13.75 24.65 -15.35
N LEU A 316 14.10 24.57 -14.07
CA LEU A 316 13.21 24.45 -12.89
C LEU A 316 12.44 23.11 -12.81
N GLU A 317 12.64 22.21 -13.76
CA GLU A 317 11.91 20.93 -13.88
C GLU A 317 12.73 19.77 -13.28
N MET A 318 13.06 19.87 -12.00
CA MET A 318 13.83 18.83 -11.32
C MET A 318 12.99 17.59 -11.03
N LYS A 319 13.43 16.45 -11.60
CA LYS A 319 12.81 15.14 -11.38
C LYS A 319 13.27 14.51 -10.05
N PRO A 320 12.44 13.70 -9.38
CA PRO A 320 12.84 13.01 -8.16
C PRO A 320 14.12 12.17 -8.31
N SER A 321 14.28 11.42 -9.41
CA SER A 321 15.48 10.60 -9.64
C SER A 321 16.77 11.44 -9.69
N PHE A 322 16.70 12.62 -10.31
CA PHE A 322 17.84 13.54 -10.33
C PHE A 322 18.13 14.08 -8.92
N PHE A 323 17.12 14.48 -8.17
CA PHE A 323 17.25 14.94 -6.79
C PHE A 323 17.91 13.89 -5.89
N TRP A 324 17.55 12.60 -6.01
CA TRP A 324 18.18 11.53 -5.22
C TRP A 324 19.67 11.38 -5.50
N LYS A 325 20.09 11.70 -6.72
CA LYS A 325 21.50 11.66 -7.13
C LYS A 325 22.27 12.92 -6.75
N GLU A 326 21.60 14.07 -6.78
CA GLU A 326 22.24 15.38 -6.69
C GLU A 326 22.42 15.90 -5.26
N LEU A 327 21.46 15.66 -4.34
CA LEU A 327 21.37 16.36 -3.07
C LEU A 327 22.67 16.24 -2.24
N LEU A 328 23.25 15.05 -2.14
CA LEU A 328 24.42 14.77 -1.31
C LEU A 328 25.71 14.61 -2.11
N ARG A 329 25.69 14.87 -3.41
CA ARG A 329 26.85 14.66 -4.29
C ARG A 329 28.10 15.40 -3.81
N ASP A 330 27.97 16.69 -3.54
CA ASP A 330 29.11 17.55 -3.18
C ASP A 330 29.51 17.44 -1.69
N THR A 331 28.79 16.65 -0.88
CA THR A 331 29.07 16.48 0.55
C THR A 331 29.62 15.10 0.88
N SER A 332 28.86 14.04 0.60
CA SER A 332 29.24 12.68 0.95
C SER A 332 29.37 11.74 -0.26
N GLY A 333 29.04 12.20 -1.48
CA GLY A 333 29.01 11.37 -2.70
C GLY A 333 27.96 10.25 -2.66
N LYS A 334 27.02 10.28 -1.69
CA LYS A 334 26.00 9.23 -1.54
C LYS A 334 24.70 9.62 -2.25
N THR A 335 23.95 8.58 -2.63
CA THR A 335 22.64 8.71 -3.24
C THR A 335 21.53 8.38 -2.24
N LEU A 336 20.32 8.87 -2.50
CA LEU A 336 19.16 8.72 -1.64
C LEU A 336 18.28 7.54 -2.09
N GLY A 337 17.64 6.89 -1.13
CA GLY A 337 16.62 5.90 -1.41
C GLY A 337 15.36 6.51 -2.04
N ARG A 338 14.80 5.81 -3.02
CA ARG A 338 13.56 6.20 -3.69
C ARG A 338 12.33 6.07 -2.78
N LEU A 339 12.20 4.91 -2.14
CA LEU A 339 11.05 4.61 -1.26
C LEU A 339 11.21 5.21 0.13
N ASP A 340 12.43 5.49 0.55
CA ASP A 340 12.71 6.22 1.79
C ASP A 340 14.05 6.94 1.66
N SER A 341 13.99 8.23 1.47
CA SER A 341 15.18 9.06 1.23
C SER A 341 16.07 9.26 2.45
N ARG A 342 15.75 8.65 3.59
CA ARG A 342 16.65 8.56 4.76
C ARG A 342 17.75 7.52 4.54
N TYR A 343 17.50 6.50 3.72
CA TYR A 343 18.48 5.46 3.37
C TYR A 343 19.42 5.97 2.29
N LEU A 344 20.69 5.58 2.42
CA LEU A 344 21.78 6.06 1.56
C LEU A 344 22.37 4.89 0.77
N GLY A 345 22.62 5.15 -0.51
CA GLY A 345 23.30 4.24 -1.44
C GLY A 345 24.69 4.71 -1.80
N ILE A 346 25.46 3.79 -2.37
CA ILE A 346 26.77 4.05 -2.98
C ILE A 346 26.68 3.61 -4.43
N ASP A 347 26.66 4.57 -5.34
CA ASP A 347 26.65 4.30 -6.76
C ASP A 347 28.08 4.18 -7.30
N ARG A 348 28.18 3.61 -8.50
CA ARG A 348 29.48 3.55 -9.19
C ARG A 348 30.05 4.93 -9.50
N GLU A 349 29.18 5.86 -9.90
CA GLU A 349 29.54 7.22 -10.28
C GLU A 349 28.70 8.23 -9.51
N GLU A 350 29.32 9.30 -9.03
CA GLU A 350 28.62 10.34 -8.25
C GLU A 350 27.72 11.22 -9.12
N ILE A 351 28.02 11.36 -10.42
CA ILE A 351 27.22 12.12 -11.38
C ILE A 351 26.18 11.24 -12.06
N GLY A 352 25.14 11.86 -12.61
CA GLY A 352 24.10 11.15 -13.37
C GLY A 352 22.71 11.67 -13.08
N THR A 353 21.71 10.99 -13.64
CA THR A 353 20.29 11.40 -13.57
C THR A 353 19.44 10.53 -12.66
N SER A 354 20.02 9.44 -12.15
CA SER A 354 19.32 8.50 -11.24
C SER A 354 20.32 7.64 -10.46
N PRO A 355 19.99 7.17 -9.26
CA PRO A 355 20.75 6.15 -8.56
C PRO A 355 20.80 4.81 -9.32
N ASP A 356 21.83 4.01 -9.06
CA ASP A 356 22.02 2.67 -9.66
C ASP A 356 21.02 1.66 -9.09
N TYR A 357 20.58 1.83 -7.84
CA TYR A 357 19.67 0.91 -7.15
C TYR A 357 18.89 1.62 -6.02
N SER A 358 17.93 0.91 -5.42
CA SER A 358 17.17 1.38 -4.25
C SER A 358 17.78 0.77 -2.97
N PRO A 359 18.59 1.53 -2.20
CA PRO A 359 19.31 1.01 -1.03
C PRO A 359 18.37 0.52 0.07
N GLU A 360 17.26 1.19 0.28
CA GLU A 360 16.24 0.82 1.24
C GLU A 360 15.58 -0.53 0.91
N LEU A 361 15.23 -0.77 -0.36
CA LEU A 361 14.60 -2.02 -0.77
C LEU A 361 15.52 -3.22 -0.55
N THR A 362 16.80 -3.06 -0.87
CA THR A 362 17.82 -4.09 -0.61
C THR A 362 17.92 -4.39 0.89
N ALA A 363 18.01 -3.35 1.72
CA ALA A 363 18.06 -3.48 3.17
C ALA A 363 16.80 -4.19 3.74
N TRP A 364 15.61 -3.83 3.26
CA TRP A 364 14.35 -4.41 3.73
C TRP A 364 14.20 -5.89 3.35
N LEU A 365 14.57 -6.28 2.14
CA LEU A 365 14.49 -7.68 1.69
C LEU A 365 15.33 -8.62 2.56
N HIS A 366 16.47 -8.16 3.10
CA HIS A 366 17.29 -8.93 4.02
C HIS A 366 16.55 -9.28 5.34
N SER A 367 15.64 -8.44 5.80
CA SER A 367 14.86 -8.66 7.02
C SER A 367 13.54 -9.37 6.75
N PHE A 368 12.79 -8.92 5.75
CA PHE A 368 11.44 -9.40 5.47
C PHE A 368 11.42 -10.83 4.94
N THR A 369 12.33 -11.19 4.03
CA THR A 369 12.33 -12.52 3.40
C THR A 369 12.57 -13.65 4.41
N PRO A 370 13.61 -13.63 5.25
CA PRO A 370 13.77 -14.67 6.27
C PRO A 370 12.66 -14.61 7.33
N ALA A 371 12.19 -13.42 7.72
CA ALA A 371 11.18 -13.26 8.74
C ALA A 371 9.83 -13.85 8.33
N ILE A 372 9.34 -13.58 7.10
CA ILE A 372 8.06 -14.13 6.63
C ILE A 372 8.12 -15.65 6.44
N ASN A 373 9.21 -16.19 5.90
CA ASN A 373 9.36 -17.64 5.74
C ASN A 373 9.39 -18.33 7.10
N HIS A 374 10.14 -17.81 8.08
CA HIS A 374 10.14 -18.35 9.44
C HIS A 374 8.75 -18.25 10.08
N TYR A 375 8.08 -17.11 9.92
CA TYR A 375 6.78 -16.86 10.54
C TYR A 375 5.70 -17.77 10.00
N THR A 376 5.60 -17.92 8.70
CA THR A 376 4.58 -18.77 8.07
C THR A 376 4.79 -20.24 8.41
N GLN A 377 6.02 -20.74 8.37
CA GLN A 377 6.29 -22.15 8.58
C GLN A 377 6.27 -22.55 10.07
N ASN A 378 6.86 -21.73 10.96
CA ASN A 378 7.11 -22.14 12.34
C ASN A 378 6.10 -21.58 13.35
N ILE A 379 5.49 -20.43 13.08
CA ILE A 379 4.54 -19.79 13.99
C ILE A 379 3.09 -19.99 13.52
N LEU A 380 2.83 -19.77 12.23
CA LEU A 380 1.51 -20.00 11.62
C LEU A 380 1.30 -21.46 11.21
N ASN A 381 2.34 -22.29 11.27
CA ASN A 381 2.34 -23.71 10.95
C ASN A 381 1.89 -24.05 9.51
N PHE A 382 2.02 -23.11 8.59
CA PHE A 382 1.77 -23.31 7.15
C PHE A 382 3.04 -23.83 6.49
N LYS A 383 3.24 -25.15 6.51
CA LYS A 383 4.42 -25.83 5.99
C LYS A 383 4.27 -26.13 4.53
N THR A 384 5.22 -25.65 3.72
CA THR A 384 5.27 -25.91 2.27
C THR A 384 6.68 -25.67 1.73
N ASP A 385 7.07 -26.40 0.69
CA ASP A 385 8.33 -26.21 -0.07
C ASP A 385 8.16 -25.20 -1.21
N VAL A 386 6.97 -24.66 -1.40
CA VAL A 386 6.71 -23.64 -2.42
C VAL A 386 7.33 -22.32 -1.99
N LYS A 387 8.03 -21.66 -2.92
CA LYS A 387 8.62 -20.34 -2.69
C LYS A 387 7.55 -19.30 -2.37
N TYR A 388 7.76 -18.54 -1.30
CA TYR A 388 6.98 -17.31 -1.03
C TYR A 388 7.40 -16.20 -1.99
N ASN A 389 6.51 -15.77 -2.88
CA ASN A 389 6.78 -14.68 -3.81
C ASN A 389 6.62 -13.33 -3.12
N MET A 390 7.74 -12.71 -2.73
CA MET A 390 7.75 -11.32 -2.22
C MET A 390 7.19 -10.37 -3.28
N PHE A 391 7.64 -10.57 -4.52
CA PHE A 391 7.11 -9.97 -5.74
C PHE A 391 6.81 -11.08 -6.74
N GLY A 392 5.59 -11.10 -7.26
CA GLY A 392 5.17 -12.10 -8.23
C GLY A 392 5.08 -11.52 -9.66
N PRO A 393 5.20 -12.37 -10.68
CA PRO A 393 4.98 -11.92 -12.06
C PRO A 393 3.51 -11.57 -12.27
N VAL A 394 3.26 -10.38 -12.80
CA VAL A 394 1.90 -9.86 -13.05
C VAL A 394 1.66 -9.53 -14.53
N GLY A 395 2.54 -9.99 -15.43
CA GLY A 395 2.42 -9.76 -16.86
C GLY A 395 2.29 -8.28 -17.24
N SER A 396 1.57 -8.01 -18.31
CA SER A 396 1.19 -6.66 -18.72
C SER A 396 -0.01 -6.21 -17.90
N TRP A 397 0.22 -5.30 -16.95
CA TRP A 397 -0.85 -4.75 -16.12
C TRP A 397 -1.67 -3.71 -16.90
N ASP A 398 -3.00 -3.90 -16.97
CA ASP A 398 -3.89 -2.91 -17.59
C ASP A 398 -4.17 -1.75 -16.62
N PHE A 399 -3.58 -0.59 -16.94
CA PHE A 399 -3.86 0.70 -16.29
C PHE A 399 -4.79 1.60 -17.11
N GLU A 400 -5.13 1.23 -18.35
CA GLU A 400 -5.79 2.13 -19.28
C GLU A 400 -7.30 2.27 -19.05
N ASN A 401 -7.94 1.19 -18.62
CA ASN A 401 -9.38 1.11 -18.48
C ASN A 401 -9.88 1.35 -17.04
N GLU A 402 -9.08 2.01 -16.19
CA GLU A 402 -9.43 2.24 -14.81
C GLU A 402 -10.09 3.60 -14.58
N ASN A 403 -10.87 3.70 -13.52
CA ASN A 403 -11.48 4.94 -13.03
C ASN A 403 -11.52 4.97 -11.49
N ALA A 404 -10.45 4.52 -10.86
CA ALA A 404 -10.39 4.24 -9.43
C ALA A 404 -10.75 5.45 -8.55
N ARG A 405 -10.24 6.65 -8.88
CA ARG A 405 -10.56 7.89 -8.17
C ARG A 405 -12.05 8.22 -8.20
N GLU A 406 -12.64 8.23 -9.39
CA GLU A 406 -14.08 8.53 -9.57
C GLU A 406 -14.94 7.45 -8.91
N ASN A 407 -14.51 6.20 -8.95
CA ASN A 407 -15.18 5.10 -8.29
C ASN A 407 -15.19 5.28 -6.76
N LEU A 408 -14.09 5.70 -6.15
CA LEU A 408 -14.06 6.04 -4.73
C LEU A 408 -14.97 7.24 -4.43
N ARG A 409 -14.91 8.30 -5.25
CA ARG A 409 -15.79 9.46 -5.11
C ARG A 409 -17.26 9.06 -5.12
N GLN A 410 -17.67 8.24 -6.08
CA GLN A 410 -19.04 7.75 -6.20
C GLN A 410 -19.43 6.84 -5.02
N ALA A 411 -18.55 5.93 -4.59
CA ALA A 411 -18.80 5.10 -3.45
C ALA A 411 -19.02 5.94 -2.17
N MET A 412 -18.20 6.98 -1.96
CA MET A 412 -18.36 7.91 -0.83
C MET A 412 -19.62 8.77 -0.95
N ALA A 413 -20.01 9.21 -2.15
CA ALA A 413 -21.22 9.98 -2.37
C ALA A 413 -22.49 9.16 -2.11
N GLN A 414 -22.49 7.88 -2.51
CA GLN A 414 -23.61 6.96 -2.33
C GLN A 414 -23.69 6.35 -0.93
N ASN A 415 -22.58 6.33 -0.20
CA ASN A 415 -22.49 5.77 1.15
C ASN A 415 -22.06 6.85 2.15
N PRO A 416 -22.99 7.49 2.88
CA PRO A 416 -22.66 8.55 3.83
C PRO A 416 -21.87 8.08 5.05
N TYR A 417 -21.79 6.77 5.28
CA TYR A 417 -20.98 6.17 6.36
C TYR A 417 -19.54 5.88 5.95
N LEU A 418 -19.21 5.99 4.66
CA LEU A 418 -17.87 5.72 4.17
C LEU A 418 -16.92 6.91 4.44
N HIS A 419 -15.85 6.63 5.17
CA HIS A 419 -14.78 7.59 5.50
C HIS A 419 -13.48 7.23 4.75
N LEU A 420 -12.63 8.23 4.52
CA LEU A 420 -11.31 8.09 3.91
C LEU A 420 -10.21 8.55 4.87
N LEU A 421 -9.19 7.72 5.03
CA LEU A 421 -7.93 8.09 5.69
C LEU A 421 -6.77 7.90 4.71
N VAL A 422 -5.96 8.93 4.53
CA VAL A 422 -4.69 8.88 3.78
C VAL A 422 -3.53 9.06 4.76
N GLN A 423 -2.57 8.14 4.70
CA GLN A 423 -1.37 8.13 5.54
C GLN A 423 -0.15 8.11 4.62
N SER A 424 0.79 9.07 4.76
CA SER A 424 1.97 9.16 3.90
C SER A 424 3.21 9.57 4.67
N GLY A 425 4.36 9.01 4.30
CA GLY A 425 5.66 9.44 4.81
C GLY A 425 6.18 10.67 4.09
N TYR A 426 6.81 11.60 4.83
CA TYR A 426 7.37 12.84 4.26
C TYR A 426 8.61 12.59 3.39
N TYR A 427 9.31 11.46 3.60
CA TYR A 427 10.54 11.10 2.89
C TYR A 427 10.33 10.04 1.80
N ASP A 428 9.06 9.80 1.44
CA ASP A 428 8.68 8.92 0.33
C ASP A 428 8.83 9.65 -1.00
N GLY A 429 9.82 9.28 -1.80
CA GLY A 429 10.05 9.85 -3.13
C GLY A 429 9.38 9.05 -4.26
N ALA A 430 8.77 7.91 -3.95
CA ALA A 430 8.05 7.11 -4.94
C ALA A 430 6.59 7.55 -5.08
N THR A 431 5.94 7.88 -3.95
CA THR A 431 4.56 8.34 -3.88
C THR A 431 4.47 9.48 -2.87
N THR A 432 4.91 10.65 -3.29
CA THR A 432 5.15 11.77 -2.38
C THR A 432 3.88 12.21 -1.65
N TYR A 433 4.02 12.58 -0.38
CA TYR A 433 2.90 12.95 0.48
C TYR A 433 2.08 14.14 -0.06
N SER A 434 2.74 15.06 -0.73
CA SER A 434 2.13 16.25 -1.33
C SER A 434 1.26 15.90 -2.54
N VAL A 435 1.70 14.95 -3.37
CA VAL A 435 0.89 14.35 -4.44
C VAL A 435 -0.31 13.63 -3.83
N ALA A 436 -0.14 12.85 -2.75
CA ALA A 436 -1.25 12.20 -2.07
C ALA A 436 -2.29 13.19 -1.51
N LYS A 437 -1.85 14.33 -0.95
CA LYS A 437 -2.74 15.43 -0.51
C LYS A 437 -3.49 16.07 -1.68
N TYR A 438 -2.79 16.33 -2.78
CA TYR A 438 -3.38 16.88 -4.00
C TYR A 438 -4.45 15.93 -4.56
N THR A 439 -4.14 14.65 -4.67
CA THR A 439 -5.05 13.60 -5.13
C THR A 439 -6.30 13.52 -4.25
N MET A 440 -6.13 13.53 -2.94
CA MET A 440 -7.25 13.52 -1.99
C MET A 440 -8.19 14.72 -2.22
N GLY A 441 -7.65 15.92 -2.45
CA GLY A 441 -8.43 17.10 -2.80
C GLY A 441 -9.20 16.95 -4.12
N LYS A 442 -8.62 16.23 -5.09
CA LYS A 442 -9.27 15.95 -6.39
C LYS A 442 -10.34 14.86 -6.35
N ILE A 443 -10.35 14.01 -5.31
CA ILE A 443 -11.45 13.05 -5.08
C ILE A 443 -12.75 13.81 -4.76
N ASP A 444 -12.69 14.90 -4.00
CA ASP A 444 -13.86 15.72 -3.66
C ASP A 444 -13.64 17.19 -4.04
N PRO A 445 -13.69 17.55 -5.34
CA PRO A 445 -13.48 18.93 -5.76
C PRO A 445 -14.56 19.89 -5.25
N SER A 446 -15.74 19.40 -4.85
CA SER A 446 -16.80 20.19 -4.27
C SER A 446 -16.60 20.51 -2.77
N GLY A 447 -15.71 19.78 -2.08
CA GLY A 447 -15.49 19.88 -0.64
C GLY A 447 -16.64 19.36 0.24
N LYS A 448 -17.71 18.79 -0.34
CA LYS A 448 -18.90 18.34 0.39
C LYS A 448 -18.65 17.10 1.26
N MET A 449 -17.63 16.30 0.92
CA MET A 449 -17.25 15.11 1.68
C MET A 449 -16.05 15.35 2.60
N LYS A 450 -15.47 16.55 2.64
CA LYS A 450 -14.24 16.90 3.37
C LYS A 450 -14.27 16.46 4.84
N SER A 451 -15.42 16.54 5.51
CA SER A 451 -15.57 16.13 6.92
C SER A 451 -15.34 14.62 7.17
N ARG A 452 -15.43 13.81 6.12
CA ARG A 452 -15.22 12.36 6.15
C ARG A 452 -13.85 11.94 5.59
N MET A 453 -13.00 12.91 5.23
CA MET A 453 -11.68 12.69 4.67
C MET A 453 -10.61 13.19 5.64
N SER A 454 -9.53 12.44 5.81
CA SER A 454 -8.42 12.77 6.71
C SER A 454 -7.09 12.46 6.07
N PHE A 455 -6.11 13.34 6.26
CA PHE A 455 -4.71 13.13 5.87
C PHE A 455 -3.81 13.12 7.10
N LYS A 456 -2.84 12.22 7.13
CA LYS A 456 -1.82 12.11 8.17
C LYS A 456 -0.43 11.94 7.56
N GLY A 457 0.50 12.79 7.98
CA GLY A 457 1.91 12.74 7.58
C GLY A 457 2.81 12.19 8.68
N TYR A 458 3.91 11.52 8.28
CA TYR A 458 4.85 10.85 9.18
C TYR A 458 6.30 11.13 8.77
N ARG A 459 7.22 11.15 9.73
CA ARG A 459 8.66 11.40 9.50
C ARG A 459 9.41 10.15 9.05
N SER A 460 8.88 9.50 8.05
CA SER A 460 9.34 8.24 7.44
C SER A 460 9.15 8.29 5.93
N GLY A 461 9.58 7.23 5.23
CA GLY A 461 9.34 7.03 3.80
C GLY A 461 8.08 6.24 3.49
N HIS A 462 8.11 5.47 2.41
CA HIS A 462 6.99 4.72 1.82
C HIS A 462 6.34 3.74 2.79
N MET A 463 7.15 2.93 3.45
CA MET A 463 6.71 2.09 4.57
C MET A 463 6.87 2.89 5.88
N MET A 464 5.99 3.90 6.07
CA MET A 464 6.09 4.87 7.16
C MET A 464 6.06 4.22 8.55
N TYR A 465 5.57 3.01 8.65
CA TYR A 465 5.48 2.21 9.87
C TYR A 465 6.80 1.50 10.27
N LEU A 466 7.87 1.59 9.48
CA LEU A 466 9.17 1.00 9.87
C LEU A 466 9.87 1.82 10.95
N ARG A 467 9.68 3.13 11.02
CA ARG A 467 10.15 3.94 12.14
C ARG A 467 9.22 3.75 13.35
N ASN A 468 9.79 3.38 14.49
CA ASN A 468 9.01 2.98 15.67
C ASN A 468 8.03 4.04 16.17
N GLU A 469 8.42 5.33 16.17
CA GLU A 469 7.52 6.43 16.56
C GLU A 469 6.33 6.56 15.62
N ASP A 470 6.58 6.43 14.30
CA ASP A 470 5.54 6.54 13.28
C ASP A 470 4.67 5.28 13.24
N LEU A 471 5.21 4.09 13.52
CA LEU A 471 4.42 2.88 13.77
C LEU A 471 3.40 3.10 14.89
N LYS A 472 3.84 3.65 16.02
CA LYS A 472 2.96 3.97 17.16
C LYS A 472 1.91 4.99 16.77
N LYS A 473 2.33 6.12 16.17
CA LYS A 473 1.45 7.25 15.78
C LYS A 473 0.42 6.81 14.74
N SER A 474 0.85 6.11 13.70
CA SER A 474 -0.03 5.69 12.60
C SER A 474 -1.08 4.66 13.03
N ASN A 475 -0.72 3.72 13.89
CA ASN A 475 -1.68 2.78 14.46
C ASN A 475 -2.66 3.47 15.43
N GLU A 476 -2.25 4.54 16.13
CA GLU A 476 -3.18 5.34 16.93
C GLU A 476 -4.15 6.14 16.04
N ASP A 477 -3.66 6.74 14.95
CA ASP A 477 -4.51 7.40 13.96
C ASP A 477 -5.54 6.43 13.36
N LEU A 478 -5.15 5.17 13.09
CA LEU A 478 -6.09 4.10 12.67
C LEU A 478 -7.16 3.82 13.72
N ARG A 479 -6.81 3.75 15.01
CA ARG A 479 -7.78 3.53 16.09
C ARG A 479 -8.80 4.66 16.15
N VAL A 480 -8.34 5.90 16.10
CA VAL A 480 -9.21 7.10 16.07
C VAL A 480 -10.13 7.06 14.86
N PHE A 481 -9.59 6.74 13.69
CA PHE A 481 -10.37 6.62 12.45
C PHE A 481 -11.44 5.53 12.53
N ILE A 482 -11.08 4.32 12.96
CA ILE A 482 -12.01 3.20 13.12
C ILE A 482 -13.11 3.54 14.13
N LYS A 483 -12.76 4.13 15.27
CA LYS A 483 -13.72 4.55 16.28
C LYS A 483 -14.70 5.56 15.70
N LYS A 484 -14.22 6.65 15.11
CA LYS A 484 -15.04 7.71 14.51
C LYS A 484 -16.00 7.18 13.45
N SER A 485 -15.55 6.28 12.57
CA SER A 485 -16.33 5.79 11.43
C SER A 485 -17.24 4.59 11.76
N SER A 486 -17.05 3.92 12.92
CA SER A 486 -17.92 2.83 13.37
C SER A 486 -19.01 3.25 14.35
N GLU A 487 -18.93 4.45 14.93
CA GLU A 487 -19.88 4.97 15.93
C GLU A 487 -21.10 5.71 15.34
N ASN A 488 -21.27 5.71 14.02
CA ASN A 488 -22.42 6.31 13.36
C ASN A 488 -23.71 5.55 13.73
N ILE A 489 -24.38 6.01 14.79
CA ILE A 489 -25.65 5.48 15.27
C ILE A 489 -26.76 6.42 14.77
N GLY A 490 -27.62 5.93 13.90
CA GLY A 490 -28.77 6.68 13.39
C GLY A 490 -28.96 6.54 11.88
N PRO A 491 -30.03 7.11 11.35
CA PRO A 491 -30.32 7.05 9.92
C PRO A 491 -29.26 7.80 9.10
N ALA A 492 -28.98 7.28 7.91
CA ALA A 492 -28.08 7.92 6.95
C ALA A 492 -28.60 9.31 6.57
N LYS A 493 -27.70 10.30 6.53
CA LYS A 493 -27.99 11.65 6.00
C LYS A 493 -27.29 11.76 4.64
N TYR A 494 -28.08 11.86 3.59
CA TYR A 494 -27.63 12.04 2.20
C TYR A 494 -27.50 13.51 1.83
#